data_f29c413f18d98a8ec924496cde0f9ef3
#
_entry.id   f29c413f18d98a8ec924496cde0f9ef3
#
_cell.length_a   1.000
_cell.length_b   1.000
_cell.length_c   1.000
_cell.angle_alpha   90.00
_cell.angle_beta   90.00
_cell.angle_gamma   90.00
#
_symmetry.space_group_name_H-M   'P 1'
#
loop_
_entity.id
_entity.type
_entity.pdbx_description
1 polymer ?
#
loop_
_entity_poly.entity_id
_entity_poly.type
_entity_poly.pdbx_seq_one_letter_code
_entity_poly.pdbx_strand_id
1 'polypeptide(L)'
;MLHIAICDDQPDQIRSIRQSSERYFQEKQDTVSYETFDNAFSFVDTINQGAIFDIVLLDVCMPGILGTEVAQELRKFSSSTEIIFLTTSDEFAMDAFAVKATDY
;
A
#
# COMPACT_ATOMS: atom_id res chain seq x y z
N MET A 1 -9.05 -15.07 -0.92
CA MET A 1 -7.64 -14.60 -0.86
C MET A 1 -7.61 -13.09 -0.93
N LEU A 2 -6.82 -12.47 -0.05
CA LEU A 2 -6.61 -11.03 -0.09
C LEU A 2 -5.44 -10.69 -1.00
N HIS A 3 -5.60 -9.66 -1.81
CA HIS A 3 -4.53 -9.14 -2.66
C HIS A 3 -4.06 -7.81 -2.08
N ILE A 4 -2.80 -7.75 -1.67
CA ILE A 4 -2.22 -6.57 -1.03
C ILE A 4 -1.08 -6.03 -1.88
N ALA A 5 -1.12 -4.74 -2.16
CA ALA A 5 -0.02 -4.03 -2.81
C ALA A 5 0.76 -3.24 -1.77
N ILE A 6 2.08 -3.26 -1.88
CA ILE A 6 2.97 -2.44 -1.06
C ILE A 6 3.76 -1.55 -2.00
N CYS A 7 3.64 -0.25 -1.83
CA CYS A 7 4.30 0.72 -2.69
C CYS A 7 5.18 1.66 -1.85
N ASP A 8 6.49 1.53 -2.00
CA ASP A 8 7.48 2.29 -1.24
C ASP A 8 8.79 2.28 -2.04
N ASP A 9 9.49 3.39 -2.10
CA ASP A 9 10.73 3.49 -2.86
C ASP A 9 11.95 2.86 -2.17
N GLN A 10 11.79 2.41 -0.92
CA GLN A 10 12.86 1.81 -0.15
C GLN A 10 12.63 0.31 0.03
N PRO A 11 13.49 -0.55 -0.56
CA PRO A 11 13.30 -2.00 -0.48
C PRO A 11 13.28 -2.54 0.96
N ASP A 12 14.07 -1.94 1.84
CA ASP A 12 14.09 -2.36 3.25
C ASP A 12 12.76 -2.10 3.94
N GLN A 13 12.11 -0.99 3.60
CA GLN A 13 10.79 -0.67 4.12
C GLN A 13 9.74 -1.64 3.59
N ILE A 14 9.80 -1.94 2.31
CA ILE A 14 8.89 -2.93 1.70
C ILE A 14 8.99 -4.26 2.44
N ARG A 15 10.21 -4.71 2.70
CA ARG A 15 10.46 -5.98 3.38
C ARG A 15 9.89 -5.99 4.79
N SER A 16 10.14 -4.91 5.52
CA SER A 16 9.67 -4.76 6.90
C SER A 16 8.13 -4.73 6.96
N ILE A 17 7.52 -3.96 6.07
CA ILE A 17 6.06 -3.84 5.99
C ILE A 17 5.44 -5.20 5.65
N ARG A 18 6.03 -5.90 4.68
CA ARG A 18 5.53 -7.21 4.28
C ARG A 18 5.59 -8.20 5.43
N GLN A 19 6.69 -8.23 6.16
CA GLN A 19 6.84 -9.14 7.31
C GLN A 19 5.80 -8.85 8.39
N SER A 20 5.57 -7.59 8.68
CA SER A 20 4.56 -7.19 9.68
C SER A 20 3.16 -7.59 9.23
N SER A 21 2.86 -7.39 7.95
CA SER A 21 1.57 -7.74 7.38
C SER A 21 1.36 -9.27 7.39
N GLU A 22 2.38 -10.02 7.00
CA GLU A 22 2.31 -11.48 6.98
C GLU A 22 2.03 -12.03 8.38
N ARG A 23 2.67 -11.47 9.40
CA ARG A 23 2.47 -11.87 10.79
C ARG A 23 1.04 -11.62 11.25
N TYR A 24 0.51 -10.46 10.88
CA TYR A 24 -0.86 -10.08 11.24
C TYR A 24 -1.88 -11.04 10.64
N PHE A 25 -1.77 -11.32 9.33
CA PHE A 25 -2.73 -12.18 8.65
C PHE A 25 -2.54 -13.66 8.95
N GLN A 26 -1.33 -14.06 9.31
CA GLN A 26 -1.07 -15.43 9.75
C GLN A 26 -1.86 -15.75 11.02
N GLU A 27 -1.92 -14.80 11.95
CA GLU A 27 -2.70 -14.97 13.18
C GLU A 27 -4.19 -15.09 12.87
N LYS A 28 -4.66 -14.49 11.80
CA LYS A 28 -6.06 -14.53 11.39
C LYS A 28 -6.35 -15.69 10.44
N GLN A 29 -5.33 -16.45 10.07
CA GLN A 29 -5.45 -17.58 9.15
C GLN A 29 -5.96 -17.21 7.76
N ASP A 30 -5.74 -15.96 7.35
CA ASP A 30 -6.10 -15.49 6.02
C ASP A 30 -5.02 -15.84 5.00
N THR A 31 -5.44 -16.16 3.79
CA THR A 31 -4.52 -16.33 2.67
C THR A 31 -4.31 -14.99 1.99
N VAL A 32 -3.05 -14.60 1.80
CA VAL A 32 -2.71 -13.28 1.28
C VAL A 32 -1.70 -13.41 0.15
N SER A 33 -1.93 -12.64 -0.92
CA SER A 33 -1.00 -12.48 -2.03
C SER A 33 -0.44 -11.06 -2.00
N TYR A 34 0.87 -10.93 -2.15
CA TYR A 34 1.54 -9.63 -2.11
C TYR A 34 2.11 -9.28 -3.47
N GLU A 35 1.99 -8.01 -3.84
CA GLU A 35 2.70 -7.45 -4.98
C GLU A 35 3.37 -6.17 -4.51
N THR A 36 4.68 -6.04 -4.78
CA THR A 36 5.45 -4.90 -4.28
C THR A 36 5.90 -4.01 -5.42
N PHE A 37 5.94 -2.72 -5.16
CA PHE A 37 6.33 -1.70 -6.12
C PHE A 37 7.33 -0.77 -5.46
N ASP A 38 8.46 -0.55 -6.11
CA ASP A 38 9.50 0.32 -5.58
C ASP A 38 9.41 1.75 -6.14
N ASN A 39 8.38 2.01 -6.94
CA ASN A 39 8.10 3.35 -7.43
C ASN A 39 6.61 3.50 -7.76
N ALA A 40 6.14 4.74 -7.72
CA ALA A 40 4.72 5.02 -7.89
C ALA A 40 4.26 4.79 -9.33
N PHE A 41 5.13 5.01 -10.30
CA PHE A 41 4.74 4.90 -11.71
C PHE A 41 4.42 3.47 -12.11
N SER A 42 5.21 2.51 -11.64
CA SER A 42 4.94 1.09 -11.86
C SER A 42 3.62 0.68 -11.24
N PHE A 43 3.32 1.19 -10.06
CA PHE A 43 2.07 0.90 -9.37
C PHE A 43 0.88 1.45 -10.15
N VAL A 44 0.94 2.72 -10.55
CA VAL A 44 -0.14 3.36 -11.31
C VAL A 44 -0.33 2.66 -12.65
N ASP A 45 0.76 2.28 -13.31
CA ASP A 45 0.69 1.56 -14.58
C ASP A 45 -0.04 0.22 -14.41
N THR A 46 0.27 -0.50 -13.34
CA THR A 46 -0.38 -1.78 -13.04
C THR A 46 -1.88 -1.61 -12.79
N ILE A 47 -2.28 -0.55 -12.09
CA ILE A 47 -3.69 -0.23 -11.86
C ILE A 47 -4.38 0.08 -13.20
N ASN A 48 -3.72 0.85 -14.06
CA ASN A 48 -4.27 1.21 -15.36
C ASN A 48 -4.48 -0.01 -16.25
N GLN A 49 -3.73 -1.08 -16.02
CA GLN A 49 -3.88 -2.33 -16.73
C GLN A 49 -4.99 -3.22 -16.17
N GLY A 50 -5.69 -2.75 -15.15
CA GLY A 50 -6.84 -3.45 -14.60
C GLY A 50 -6.59 -4.26 -13.34
N ALA A 51 -5.41 -4.16 -12.74
CA ALA A 51 -5.13 -4.86 -11.49
C ALA A 51 -6.01 -4.31 -10.37
N ILE A 52 -6.51 -5.21 -9.53
CA ILE A 52 -7.38 -4.87 -8.40
C ILE A 52 -6.73 -5.41 -7.12
N PHE A 53 -6.63 -4.52 -6.12
CA PHE A 53 -6.10 -4.89 -4.81
C PHE A 53 -7.16 -4.66 -3.75
N ASP A 54 -7.17 -5.51 -2.73
CA ASP A 54 -8.06 -5.34 -1.59
C ASP A 54 -7.50 -4.28 -0.63
N ILE A 55 -6.19 -4.27 -0.45
CA ILE A 55 -5.49 -3.35 0.44
C ILE A 55 -4.26 -2.81 -0.27
N VAL A 56 -4.01 -1.51 -0.14
CA VAL A 56 -2.80 -0.87 -0.65
C VAL A 56 -2.09 -0.18 0.51
N LEU A 57 -0.86 -0.58 0.76
CA LEU A 57 0.01 0.06 1.74
C LEU A 57 0.93 0.99 0.97
N LEU A 58 0.77 2.29 1.16
CA LEU A 58 1.29 3.31 0.26
C LEU A 58 2.13 4.34 1.01
N ASP A 59 3.39 4.49 0.62
CA ASP A 59 4.26 5.51 1.17
C ASP A 59 3.78 6.89 0.72
N VAL A 60 3.72 7.82 1.66
CA VAL A 60 3.26 9.19 1.39
C VAL A 60 4.30 9.96 0.56
N CYS A 61 5.57 9.74 0.83
CA CYS A 61 6.65 10.51 0.22
C CYS A 61 7.52 9.65 -0.70
N MET A 62 7.19 9.65 -1.99
CA MET A 62 8.00 8.98 -3.00
C MET A 62 8.49 9.98 -4.03
N PRO A 63 9.70 9.76 -4.61
CA PRO A 63 10.21 10.66 -5.65
C PRO A 63 9.27 10.74 -6.84
N GLY A 64 9.01 11.94 -7.30
CA GLY A 64 8.27 12.21 -8.54
C GLY A 64 6.77 12.29 -8.41
N ILE A 65 6.17 11.71 -7.35
CA ILE A 65 4.73 11.76 -7.16
C ILE A 65 4.41 11.53 -5.68
N LEU A 66 3.43 12.27 -5.18
CA LEU A 66 3.00 12.11 -3.80
C LEU A 66 2.06 10.91 -3.66
N GLY A 67 2.12 10.23 -2.51
CA GLY A 67 1.22 9.12 -2.22
C GLY A 67 -0.24 9.48 -2.34
N THR A 68 -0.59 10.72 -1.97
CA THR A 68 -1.97 11.20 -2.09
C THR A 68 -2.43 11.27 -3.54
N GLU A 69 -1.54 11.63 -4.45
CA GLU A 69 -1.86 11.65 -5.88
C GLU A 69 -2.06 10.23 -6.42
N VAL A 70 -1.23 9.29 -5.95
CA VAL A 70 -1.39 7.88 -6.32
C VAL A 70 -2.73 7.35 -5.83
N ALA A 71 -3.12 7.72 -4.61
CA ALA A 71 -4.42 7.31 -4.06
C ALA A 71 -5.58 7.84 -4.90
N GLN A 72 -5.48 9.09 -5.39
CA GLN A 72 -6.50 9.66 -6.26
C GLN A 72 -6.62 8.88 -7.56
N GLU A 73 -5.49 8.49 -8.15
CA GLU A 73 -5.51 7.65 -9.35
C GLU A 73 -6.19 6.31 -9.09
N LEU A 74 -5.84 5.68 -7.96
CA LEU A 74 -6.45 4.41 -7.59
C LEU A 74 -7.97 4.53 -7.45
N ARG A 75 -8.46 5.63 -6.87
CA ARG A 75 -9.88 5.84 -6.66
C ARG A 75 -10.68 5.96 -7.96
N LYS A 76 -10.04 6.31 -9.05
CA LYS A 76 -10.71 6.32 -10.37
C LYS A 76 -11.09 4.92 -10.82
N PHE A 77 -10.37 3.90 -10.36
CA PHE A 77 -10.57 2.51 -10.78
C PHE A 77 -11.20 1.64 -9.71
N SER A 78 -11.05 1.99 -8.45
CA SER A 78 -11.59 1.18 -7.36
C SER A 78 -11.97 2.08 -6.18
N SER A 79 -13.24 2.08 -5.83
CA SER A 79 -13.72 2.80 -4.64
C SER A 79 -13.71 1.91 -3.40
N SER A 80 -13.51 0.61 -3.55
CA SER A 80 -13.61 -0.36 -2.46
C SER A 80 -12.27 -0.76 -1.87
N THR A 81 -11.16 -0.44 -2.54
CA THR A 81 -9.82 -0.76 -2.03
C THR A 81 -9.51 0.04 -0.76
N GLU A 82 -9.07 -0.65 0.28
CA GLU A 82 -8.59 0.02 1.48
C GLU A 82 -7.19 0.58 1.21
N ILE A 83 -6.99 1.86 1.47
CA ILE A 83 -5.69 2.51 1.30
C ILE A 83 -5.17 2.89 2.68
N ILE A 84 -3.97 2.44 2.99
CA ILE A 84 -3.31 2.77 4.25
C ILE A 84 -2.02 3.50 3.90
N PHE A 85 -1.91 4.75 4.33
CA PHE A 85 -0.70 5.53 4.11
C PHE A 85 0.36 5.16 5.13
N LEU A 86 1.59 5.08 4.67
CA LEU A 86 2.76 4.82 5.50
C LEU A 86 3.60 6.08 5.57
N THR A 87 4.30 6.28 6.69
CA THR A 87 5.24 7.38 6.81
C THR A 87 6.65 6.81 6.94
N THR A 88 7.63 7.63 6.58
CA THR A 88 9.03 7.24 6.72
C THR A 88 9.54 7.46 8.15
N SER A 89 8.75 8.11 9.00
CA SER A 89 9.12 8.35 10.38
C SER A 89 8.83 7.12 11.23
N ASP A 90 9.86 6.60 11.88
CA ASP A 90 9.71 5.44 12.76
C ASP A 90 8.73 5.70 13.90
N GLU A 91 8.65 6.95 14.34
CA GLU A 91 7.74 7.33 15.43
C GLU A 91 6.29 7.11 15.09
N PHE A 92 5.97 7.18 13.83
CA PHE A 92 4.58 7.11 13.36
C PHE A 92 4.27 5.83 12.59
N ALA A 93 5.20 4.89 12.55
CA ALA A 93 5.01 3.66 11.77
C ALA A 93 3.74 2.90 12.20
N MET A 94 3.50 2.83 13.51
CA MET A 94 2.31 2.15 14.02
C MET A 94 1.04 2.95 13.73
N ASP A 95 1.12 4.27 13.85
CA ASP A 95 -0.03 5.14 13.58
C ASP A 95 -0.38 5.13 12.10
N ALA A 96 0.61 4.99 11.23
CA ALA A 96 0.39 4.94 9.79
C ALA A 96 -0.51 3.76 9.42
N PHE A 97 -0.35 2.63 10.07
CA PHE A 97 -1.20 1.47 9.82
C PHE A 97 -2.65 1.70 10.22
N ALA A 98 -2.88 2.61 11.15
CA ALA A 98 -4.23 2.92 11.61
C ALA A 98 -4.91 3.97 10.75
N VAL A 99 -4.18 4.71 9.93
CA VAL A 99 -4.73 5.77 9.09
C VAL A 99 -5.29 5.18 7.81
N LYS A 100 -6.59 5.29 7.64
CA LYS A 100 -7.25 4.84 6.41
C LYS A 100 -7.52 6.03 5.52
N ALA A 101 -7.11 5.92 4.27
CA ALA A 101 -7.33 6.98 3.28
C ALA A 101 -8.68 6.87 2.59
N THR A 102 -9.55 5.99 3.04
CA THR A 102 -10.87 5.78 2.44
C THR A 102 -11.80 6.99 2.60
N ASP A 103 -11.54 7.81 3.60
CA ASP A 103 -12.31 9.04 3.85
C ASP A 103 -11.69 10.26 3.19
N TYR A 104 -10.67 10.06 2.44
CA TYR A 104 -9.86 11.11 1.84
C TYR A 104 -10.58 11.82 0.71
#